data_7b4998cf4dc34ff77f8d29431862eae7
#
_entry.id   7b4998cf4dc34ff77f8d29431862eae7
#
_cell.length_a   1.000
_cell.length_b   1.000
_cell.length_c   1.000
_cell.angle_alpha   90.00
_cell.angle_beta   90.00
_cell.angle_gamma   90.00
#
_symmetry.space_group_name_H-M   'P 1'
#
loop_
_entity.id
_entity.type
_entity.pdbx_description
1 polymer ?
#
loop_
_entity_poly.entity_id
_entity_poly.type
_entity_poly.pdbx_seq_one_letter_code
_entity_poly.pdbx_strand_id
1 'polypeptide(L)'
;MRSNRFVRRASAAAILSALALPGGCGVFDVANPGPIADSNLDTTTAMTGLVTGMAFDLSRAYDVVTQAVSLMSAELAHAGSYGPGEGLWVRGVIRPEDVNAHWGGMHRARWVAEQGVTRLRTVLAAGYDSSPLAARANIYAGLSNRLLGELTCNAVFDGGPSGDHRQHFTRAEAQFTEAIRIAAGLPVTLRDSLLRVAHGGRASVRAWQGNWAGAVADAQLVPVGYVFVAPFSTNSVAENNDLVFETTTRSEFTVFGTRWAGVRDPRVPWDTVRTTSGALAVGQDGRTTFFRQRKYQNLGSDIPMVKGTEMLLLRAEAALRSNDVAGALALVNQVRAFHHTAGTPLPPLTGISTATQAWPVLQAERGATLWLEARVLWDLRRWNNETGPAANTFLTGRDKCIPISLNELQSNTALRP
;
A
#
# COMPACT_ATOMS: atom_id res chain seq x y z
N MET A 1 -89.70 37.97 1.13
CA MET A 1 -88.66 38.77 1.78
C MET A 1 -87.60 37.85 2.42
N ARG A 2 -86.64 37.32 1.65
CA ARG A 2 -85.46 36.64 2.12
C ARG A 2 -84.44 36.62 0.97
N SER A 3 -83.62 37.60 0.87
CA SER A 3 -82.46 37.63 0.00
C SER A 3 -81.66 38.89 0.40
N ASN A 4 -80.55 38.73 1.03
CA ASN A 4 -79.43 39.68 1.10
C ASN A 4 -78.51 39.44 2.33
N ARG A 5 -78.27 38.14 2.71
CA ARG A 5 -77.29 37.88 3.77
C ARG A 5 -76.15 36.95 3.33
N PHE A 6 -76.06 36.54 2.06
CA PHE A 6 -75.07 35.60 1.60
C PHE A 6 -73.89 36.25 0.84
N VAL A 7 -73.95 37.49 0.45
CA VAL A 7 -72.91 38.13 -0.36
C VAL A 7 -71.82 38.84 0.46
N ARG A 8 -72.07 39.11 1.75
CA ARG A 8 -71.07 39.83 2.58
C ARG A 8 -70.06 38.91 3.35
N ARG A 9 -70.19 37.57 3.28
CA ARG A 9 -69.23 36.62 3.92
C ARG A 9 -68.23 36.02 2.96
N ALA A 10 -68.35 36.17 1.69
CA ALA A 10 -67.44 35.66 0.66
C ALA A 10 -66.26 36.63 0.39
N SER A 11 -66.38 37.91 0.68
CA SER A 11 -65.29 38.88 0.41
C SER A 11 -64.26 39.03 1.53
N ALA A 12 -64.54 38.53 2.72
CA ALA A 12 -63.56 38.57 3.82
C ALA A 12 -62.60 37.36 3.86
N ALA A 13 -62.98 36.26 3.20
CA ALA A 13 -62.13 35.05 3.13
C ALA A 13 -61.09 35.10 2.02
N ALA A 14 -61.28 35.93 0.99
CA ALA A 14 -60.36 36.03 -0.14
C ALA A 14 -59.15 36.98 0.11
N ILE A 15 -59.20 37.84 1.12
CA ILE A 15 -58.10 38.79 1.44
C ILE A 15 -57.10 38.22 2.45
N LEU A 16 -57.48 37.18 3.22
CA LEU A 16 -56.53 36.54 4.15
C LEU A 16 -55.63 35.43 3.52
N SER A 17 -55.94 35.01 2.29
CA SER A 17 -55.15 33.97 1.60
C SER A 17 -54.04 34.54 0.69
N ALA A 18 -53.89 35.85 0.56
CA ALA A 18 -52.89 36.49 -0.32
C ALA A 18 -51.65 37.04 0.42
N LEU A 19 -51.55 36.82 1.74
CA LEU A 19 -50.40 37.32 2.56
C LEU A 19 -49.49 36.24 3.14
N ALA A 20 -49.61 35.00 2.67
CA ALA A 20 -48.86 33.87 3.18
C ALA A 20 -47.98 33.19 2.12
N LEU A 21 -47.33 33.93 1.23
CA LEU A 21 -46.24 33.45 0.37
C LEU A 21 -45.39 34.66 -0.07
N PRO A 22 -44.25 34.93 0.52
CA PRO A 22 -42.98 34.31 0.15
C PRO A 22 -42.03 34.18 1.36
N GLY A 23 -41.61 33.00 1.68
CA GLY A 23 -40.62 32.80 2.75
C GLY A 23 -40.23 31.34 2.97
N GLY A 24 -40.61 30.47 2.03
CA GLY A 24 -40.43 29.03 2.19
C GLY A 24 -39.30 28.35 1.38
N CYS A 25 -38.49 29.09 0.63
CA CYS A 25 -37.43 28.46 -0.15
C CYS A 25 -36.13 28.20 0.62
N GLY A 26 -35.98 28.72 1.84
CA GLY A 26 -34.74 28.50 2.64
C GLY A 26 -34.84 27.44 3.74
N VAL A 27 -36.05 26.88 3.99
CA VAL A 27 -36.22 25.91 5.11
C VAL A 27 -35.71 24.50 4.77
N PHE A 28 -35.40 24.23 3.50
CA PHE A 28 -34.80 22.99 3.02
C PHE A 28 -33.37 23.14 2.54
N ASP A 29 -32.74 24.30 2.72
CA ASP A 29 -31.28 24.43 2.65
C ASP A 29 -30.68 23.79 3.91
N VAL A 30 -30.71 22.48 3.95
CA VAL A 30 -29.85 21.72 4.82
C VAL A 30 -28.44 21.99 4.30
N ALA A 31 -27.74 22.93 4.96
CA ALA A 31 -26.29 22.99 4.83
C ALA A 31 -25.77 21.64 5.30
N ASN A 32 -25.70 20.68 4.37
CA ASN A 32 -25.01 19.42 4.62
C ASN A 32 -23.54 19.83 4.90
N PRO A 33 -23.00 19.61 6.12
CA PRO A 33 -21.58 19.75 6.35
C PRO A 33 -20.83 18.64 5.63
N GLY A 34 -21.14 18.45 4.35
CA GLY A 34 -20.51 17.51 3.45
C GLY A 34 -19.03 17.82 3.25
N PRO A 35 -18.34 17.04 2.43
CA PRO A 35 -16.92 17.24 2.20
C PRO A 35 -16.61 18.68 1.85
N ILE A 36 -15.49 19.19 2.36
CA ILE A 36 -15.00 20.55 2.09
C ILE A 36 -15.05 20.77 0.57
N ALA A 37 -15.70 21.83 0.11
CA ALA A 37 -15.73 22.15 -1.32
C ALA A 37 -14.32 22.29 -1.87
N ASP A 38 -14.05 21.76 -3.05
CA ASP A 38 -12.70 21.71 -3.63
C ASP A 38 -12.04 23.10 -3.72
N SER A 39 -12.83 24.14 -4.01
CA SER A 39 -12.37 25.54 -3.99
C SER A 39 -11.84 26.02 -2.62
N ASN A 40 -12.31 25.42 -1.53
CA ASN A 40 -11.85 25.76 -0.17
C ASN A 40 -10.51 25.11 0.17
N LEU A 41 -10.01 24.22 -0.67
CA LEU A 41 -8.70 23.59 -0.51
C LEU A 41 -7.55 24.44 -1.05
N ASP A 42 -7.81 25.56 -1.76
CA ASP A 42 -6.80 26.43 -2.35
C ASP A 42 -6.27 27.48 -1.37
N THR A 43 -6.08 27.09 -0.11
CA THR A 43 -5.53 27.94 0.95
C THR A 43 -4.34 27.25 1.62
N THR A 44 -3.35 28.06 2.09
CA THR A 44 -2.19 27.52 2.81
C THR A 44 -2.58 26.72 4.05
N THR A 45 -3.65 27.09 4.72
CA THR A 45 -4.18 26.40 5.91
C THR A 45 -4.70 25.00 5.57
N ALA A 46 -5.31 24.82 4.39
CA ALA A 46 -5.84 23.54 3.96
C ALA A 46 -4.75 22.51 3.56
N MET A 47 -3.53 22.98 3.26
CA MET A 47 -2.46 22.11 2.74
C MET A 47 -2.05 21.00 3.70
N THR A 48 -2.10 21.22 5.01
CA THR A 48 -1.83 20.15 5.99
C THR A 48 -2.87 19.04 5.91
N GLY A 49 -4.14 19.37 5.85
CA GLY A 49 -5.23 18.41 5.70
C GLY A 49 -5.13 17.65 4.37
N LEU A 50 -4.80 18.34 3.28
CA LEU A 50 -4.58 17.74 1.96
C LEU A 50 -3.48 16.66 2.01
N VAL A 51 -2.32 16.98 2.58
CA VAL A 51 -1.19 16.03 2.70
C VAL A 51 -1.53 14.86 3.63
N THR A 52 -2.32 15.10 4.70
CA THR A 52 -2.84 14.02 5.56
C THR A 52 -3.78 13.10 4.80
N GLY A 53 -4.66 13.65 3.95
CA GLY A 53 -5.53 12.87 3.06
C GLY A 53 -4.76 12.00 2.08
N MET A 54 -3.63 12.48 1.53
CA MET A 54 -2.74 11.66 0.69
C MET A 54 -2.17 10.47 1.45
N ALA A 55 -1.74 10.66 2.71
CA ALA A 55 -1.24 9.59 3.57
C ALA A 55 -2.33 8.54 3.83
N PHE A 56 -3.56 9.00 4.10
CA PHE A 56 -4.71 8.13 4.34
C PHE A 56 -5.03 7.26 3.11
N ASP A 57 -5.18 7.87 1.93
CA ASP A 57 -5.48 7.11 0.70
C ASP A 57 -4.37 6.10 0.37
N LEU A 58 -3.10 6.45 0.61
CA LEU A 58 -1.98 5.53 0.44
C LEU A 58 -2.03 4.37 1.44
N SER A 59 -2.34 4.63 2.73
CA SER A 59 -2.48 3.60 3.75
C SER A 59 -3.61 2.63 3.42
N ARG A 60 -4.77 3.15 2.95
CA ARG A 60 -5.88 2.31 2.50
C ARG A 60 -5.53 1.46 1.27
N ALA A 61 -4.75 1.99 0.33
CA ALA A 61 -4.27 1.21 -0.80
C ALA A 61 -3.34 0.08 -0.34
N TYR A 62 -2.43 0.35 0.60
CA TYR A 62 -1.54 -0.67 1.19
C TYR A 62 -2.31 -1.77 1.90
N ASP A 63 -3.34 -1.42 2.66
CA ASP A 63 -4.19 -2.36 3.39
C ASP A 63 -4.80 -3.41 2.46
N VAL A 64 -5.53 -2.93 1.46
CA VAL A 64 -6.24 -3.80 0.50
C VAL A 64 -5.25 -4.67 -0.30
N VAL A 65 -4.13 -4.10 -0.77
CA VAL A 65 -3.18 -4.88 -1.59
C VAL A 65 -2.31 -5.82 -0.77
N THR A 66 -2.08 -5.57 0.52
CA THR A 66 -1.30 -6.48 1.37
C THR A 66 -1.98 -7.84 1.49
N GLN A 67 -3.30 -7.88 1.57
CA GLN A 67 -4.09 -9.12 1.56
C GLN A 67 -3.89 -9.88 0.25
N ALA A 68 -4.13 -9.23 -0.90
CA ALA A 68 -3.98 -9.84 -2.21
C ALA A 68 -2.57 -10.37 -2.44
N VAL A 69 -1.56 -9.54 -2.16
CA VAL A 69 -0.14 -9.90 -2.33
C VAL A 69 0.25 -11.08 -1.47
N SER A 70 -0.21 -11.13 -0.20
CA SER A 70 0.10 -12.24 0.71
C SER A 70 -0.42 -13.59 0.21
N LEU A 71 -1.55 -13.60 -0.49
CA LEU A 71 -2.10 -14.80 -1.12
C LEU A 71 -1.38 -15.14 -2.44
N MET A 72 -1.11 -14.13 -3.28
CA MET A 72 -0.42 -14.31 -4.56
C MET A 72 1.01 -14.82 -4.38
N SER A 73 1.71 -14.43 -3.32
CA SER A 73 3.09 -14.80 -2.98
C SER A 73 3.22 -15.99 -2.02
N ALA A 74 2.08 -16.61 -1.66
CA ALA A 74 1.99 -17.71 -0.69
C ALA A 74 2.61 -17.38 0.67
N GLU A 75 2.48 -16.14 1.11
CA GLU A 75 2.78 -15.74 2.49
C GLU A 75 1.68 -16.19 3.44
N LEU A 76 0.44 -16.18 2.95
CA LEU A 76 -0.75 -16.76 3.57
C LEU A 76 -1.46 -17.71 2.60
N ALA A 77 -2.24 -18.62 3.14
CA ALA A 77 -3.18 -19.48 2.42
C ALA A 77 -4.62 -19.06 2.71
N HIS A 78 -5.52 -19.35 1.80
CA HIS A 78 -6.94 -19.11 1.97
C HIS A 78 -7.56 -20.18 2.87
N ALA A 79 -8.29 -19.77 3.90
CA ALA A 79 -9.04 -20.61 4.82
C ALA A 79 -10.46 -20.05 5.02
N GLY A 80 -10.92 -19.22 4.08
CA GLY A 80 -12.07 -18.36 4.19
C GLY A 80 -13.31 -18.85 3.46
N SER A 81 -14.35 -18.06 3.65
CA SER A 81 -15.67 -18.26 3.03
C SER A 81 -15.83 -17.46 1.72
N TYR A 82 -14.98 -16.47 1.45
CA TYR A 82 -14.99 -15.70 0.21
C TYR A 82 -14.38 -16.49 -0.94
N GLY A 83 -15.24 -17.20 -1.63
CA GLY A 83 -14.87 -18.26 -2.54
C GLY A 83 -14.04 -17.89 -3.77
N PRO A 84 -14.59 -17.37 -4.89
CA PRO A 84 -13.86 -17.47 -6.15
C PRO A 84 -12.62 -16.57 -6.26
N GLY A 85 -12.63 -15.32 -5.78
CA GLY A 85 -11.53 -14.39 -5.93
C GLY A 85 -10.25 -14.81 -5.19
N GLU A 86 -10.29 -14.78 -3.88
CA GLU A 86 -9.11 -15.00 -3.02
C GLU A 86 -8.58 -16.42 -3.07
N GLY A 87 -9.46 -17.42 -3.14
CA GLY A 87 -9.08 -18.81 -3.33
C GLY A 87 -8.44 -19.09 -4.69
N LEU A 88 -8.71 -18.27 -5.72
CA LEU A 88 -8.02 -18.31 -7.01
C LEU A 88 -6.63 -17.67 -6.94
N TRP A 89 -6.46 -16.58 -6.22
CA TRP A 89 -5.17 -15.89 -6.09
C TRP A 89 -4.08 -16.78 -5.49
N VAL A 90 -4.42 -17.58 -4.47
CA VAL A 90 -3.50 -18.59 -3.92
C VAL A 90 -3.03 -19.58 -5.01
N ARG A 91 -3.88 -19.87 -5.99
CA ARG A 91 -3.56 -20.74 -7.14
C ARG A 91 -2.89 -19.99 -8.29
N GLY A 92 -2.75 -18.67 -8.18
CA GLY A 92 -2.12 -17.81 -9.19
C GLY A 92 -3.06 -17.50 -10.36
N VAL A 93 -4.37 -17.37 -10.11
CA VAL A 93 -5.35 -16.90 -11.10
C VAL A 93 -5.97 -15.61 -10.60
N ILE A 94 -5.81 -14.52 -11.35
CA ILE A 94 -6.25 -13.17 -10.96
C ILE A 94 -7.10 -12.60 -12.10
N ARG A 95 -8.40 -12.47 -11.85
CA ARG A 95 -9.32 -11.99 -12.87
C ARG A 95 -9.60 -10.51 -12.73
N PRO A 96 -9.90 -9.78 -13.83
CA PRO A 96 -10.21 -8.35 -13.80
C PRO A 96 -11.35 -7.98 -12.84
N GLU A 97 -12.39 -8.83 -12.73
CA GLU A 97 -13.53 -8.62 -11.85
C GLU A 97 -13.19 -8.70 -10.36
N ASP A 98 -12.17 -9.47 -10.00
CA ASP A 98 -11.78 -9.70 -8.60
C ASP A 98 -10.92 -8.54 -8.02
N VAL A 99 -10.41 -7.65 -8.87
CA VAL A 99 -9.41 -6.63 -8.47
C VAL A 99 -9.93 -5.19 -8.53
N ASN A 100 -11.23 -4.95 -8.67
CA ASN A 100 -11.78 -3.60 -8.77
C ASN A 100 -11.37 -2.70 -7.59
N ALA A 101 -11.47 -3.19 -6.35
CA ALA A 101 -11.09 -2.43 -5.15
C ALA A 101 -9.56 -2.17 -5.09
N HIS A 102 -8.75 -3.17 -5.43
CA HIS A 102 -7.29 -3.09 -5.43
C HIS A 102 -6.78 -2.08 -6.46
N TRP A 103 -7.26 -2.21 -7.70
CA TRP A 103 -6.95 -1.29 -8.79
C TRP A 103 -7.38 0.14 -8.45
N GLY A 104 -8.66 0.32 -8.11
CA GLY A 104 -9.22 1.63 -7.79
C GLY A 104 -8.55 2.32 -6.61
N GLY A 105 -8.26 1.56 -5.53
CA GLY A 105 -7.57 2.09 -4.34
C GLY A 105 -6.16 2.58 -4.64
N MET A 106 -5.35 1.80 -5.38
CA MET A 106 -4.00 2.21 -5.77
C MET A 106 -4.00 3.44 -6.70
N HIS A 107 -4.89 3.45 -7.70
CA HIS A 107 -5.01 4.58 -8.63
C HIS A 107 -5.53 5.84 -7.96
N ARG A 108 -6.47 5.71 -7.02
CA ARG A 108 -6.94 6.84 -6.20
C ARG A 108 -5.79 7.42 -5.38
N ALA A 109 -5.01 6.60 -4.68
CA ALA A 109 -3.87 7.06 -3.89
C ALA A 109 -2.85 7.82 -4.76
N ARG A 110 -2.54 7.29 -5.96
CA ARG A 110 -1.66 7.96 -6.93
C ARG A 110 -2.25 9.30 -7.37
N TRP A 111 -3.51 9.31 -7.81
CA TRP A 111 -4.16 10.51 -8.34
C TRP A 111 -4.25 11.62 -7.30
N VAL A 112 -4.73 11.29 -6.10
CA VAL A 112 -4.84 12.25 -4.99
C VAL A 112 -3.47 12.83 -4.63
N ALA A 113 -2.42 12.02 -4.61
CA ALA A 113 -1.08 12.49 -4.29
C ALA A 113 -0.50 13.38 -5.40
N GLU A 114 -0.63 13.00 -6.68
CA GLU A 114 -0.13 13.81 -7.81
C GLU A 114 -0.88 15.13 -7.96
N GLN A 115 -2.23 15.13 -7.85
CA GLN A 115 -3.04 16.36 -7.83
C GLN A 115 -2.69 17.25 -6.64
N GLY A 116 -2.46 16.64 -5.48
CA GLY A 116 -2.03 17.36 -4.30
C GLY A 116 -0.66 18.00 -4.46
N VAL A 117 0.32 17.33 -5.08
CA VAL A 117 1.62 17.94 -5.41
C VAL A 117 1.43 19.17 -6.29
N THR A 118 0.58 19.07 -7.32
CA THR A 118 0.26 20.18 -8.23
C THR A 118 -0.38 21.35 -7.48
N ARG A 119 -1.37 21.08 -6.63
CA ARG A 119 -2.06 22.09 -5.82
C ARG A 119 -1.10 22.77 -4.83
N LEU A 120 -0.27 21.99 -4.12
CA LEU A 120 0.76 22.52 -3.21
C LEU A 120 1.70 23.49 -3.93
N ARG A 121 2.13 23.14 -5.15
CA ARG A 121 3.01 24.00 -5.95
C ARG A 121 2.35 25.34 -6.27
N THR A 122 1.08 25.33 -6.63
CA THR A 122 0.30 26.53 -6.92
C THR A 122 0.07 27.38 -5.67
N VAL A 123 -0.39 26.76 -4.57
CA VAL A 123 -0.80 27.50 -3.34
C VAL A 123 0.41 28.02 -2.57
N LEU A 124 1.48 27.25 -2.47
CA LEU A 124 2.69 27.65 -1.73
C LEU A 124 3.62 28.54 -2.56
N ALA A 125 3.49 28.52 -3.90
CA ALA A 125 4.30 29.31 -4.84
C ALA A 125 5.81 29.29 -4.49
N ALA A 126 6.42 30.43 -4.17
CA ALA A 126 7.84 30.50 -3.78
C ALA A 126 8.17 29.71 -2.49
N GLY A 127 7.20 29.46 -1.63
CA GLY A 127 7.38 28.65 -0.40
C GLY A 127 7.41 27.15 -0.64
N TYR A 128 7.08 26.67 -1.85
CA TYR A 128 7.05 25.24 -2.16
C TYR A 128 8.39 24.54 -1.93
N ASP A 129 9.49 25.15 -2.39
CA ASP A 129 10.84 24.58 -2.34
C ASP A 129 11.44 24.49 -0.93
N SER A 130 10.82 25.15 0.04
CA SER A 130 11.20 25.11 1.46
C SER A 130 10.13 24.48 2.36
N SER A 131 9.12 23.84 1.77
CA SER A 131 7.98 23.30 2.51
C SER A 131 8.17 21.82 2.84
N PRO A 132 8.11 21.42 4.13
CA PRO A 132 8.07 20.02 4.51
C PRO A 132 6.81 19.29 4.01
N LEU A 133 5.70 20.00 3.79
CA LEU A 133 4.49 19.45 3.19
C LEU A 133 4.71 19.08 1.72
N ALA A 134 5.43 19.91 0.96
CA ALA A 134 5.78 19.63 -0.42
C ALA A 134 6.70 18.39 -0.52
N ALA A 135 7.70 18.27 0.35
CA ALA A 135 8.54 17.08 0.43
C ALA A 135 7.72 15.81 0.73
N ARG A 136 6.81 15.86 1.72
CA ARG A 136 5.91 14.74 2.06
C ARG A 136 4.97 14.37 0.93
N ALA A 137 4.37 15.34 0.25
CA ALA A 137 3.47 15.09 -0.86
C ALA A 137 4.19 14.35 -2.01
N ASN A 138 5.41 14.77 -2.35
CA ASN A 138 6.23 14.07 -3.34
C ASN A 138 6.61 12.65 -2.88
N ILE A 139 6.86 12.42 -1.58
CA ILE A 139 7.08 11.08 -1.03
C ILE A 139 5.84 10.22 -1.23
N TYR A 140 4.64 10.70 -0.89
CA TYR A 140 3.40 9.93 -1.03
C TYR A 140 3.07 9.64 -2.50
N ALA A 141 3.28 10.59 -3.40
CA ALA A 141 3.15 10.38 -4.84
C ALA A 141 4.16 9.33 -5.35
N GLY A 142 5.41 9.40 -4.89
CA GLY A 142 6.44 8.41 -5.20
C GLY A 142 6.10 7.02 -4.71
N LEU A 143 5.63 6.88 -3.47
CA LEU A 143 5.22 5.60 -2.89
C LEU A 143 3.98 5.02 -3.58
N SER A 144 3.00 5.85 -3.97
CA SER A 144 1.81 5.40 -4.70
C SER A 144 2.17 4.90 -6.10
N ASN A 145 3.03 5.62 -6.83
CA ASN A 145 3.53 5.16 -8.14
C ASN A 145 4.41 3.91 -7.99
N ARG A 146 5.27 3.82 -6.96
CA ARG A 146 6.04 2.60 -6.69
C ARG A 146 5.12 1.40 -6.51
N LEU A 147 4.06 1.54 -5.69
CA LEU A 147 3.10 0.46 -5.43
C LEU A 147 2.44 -0.03 -6.73
N LEU A 148 1.97 0.88 -7.57
CA LEU A 148 1.40 0.55 -8.88
C LEU A 148 2.42 -0.15 -9.78
N GLY A 149 3.63 0.39 -9.92
CA GLY A 149 4.68 -0.21 -10.74
C GLY A 149 5.07 -1.62 -10.28
N GLU A 150 5.09 -1.86 -8.97
CA GLU A 150 5.43 -3.16 -8.40
C GLU A 150 4.33 -4.21 -8.59
N LEU A 151 3.05 -3.82 -8.57
CA LEU A 151 1.94 -4.75 -8.46
C LEU A 151 1.10 -4.89 -9.72
N THR A 152 0.96 -3.85 -10.56
CA THR A 152 0.10 -3.93 -11.76
C THR A 152 0.81 -4.52 -12.96
N CYS A 153 0.03 -5.09 -13.88
CA CYS A 153 0.54 -5.59 -15.17
C CYS A 153 0.79 -4.45 -16.17
N ASN A 154 -0.03 -3.42 -16.09
CA ASN A 154 -0.05 -2.30 -17.01
C ASN A 154 -0.14 -0.97 -16.26
N ALA A 155 0.31 0.11 -16.88
CA ALA A 155 0.02 1.47 -16.44
C ALA A 155 -1.18 2.02 -17.22
N VAL A 156 -2.11 2.65 -16.51
CA VAL A 156 -3.19 3.46 -17.09
C VAL A 156 -3.22 4.79 -16.31
N PHE A 157 -3.12 5.90 -17.02
CA PHE A 157 -3.13 7.23 -16.40
C PHE A 157 -4.37 8.00 -16.84
N ASP A 158 -5.20 8.35 -15.88
CA ASP A 158 -6.28 9.35 -16.02
C ASP A 158 -7.23 9.09 -17.20
N GLY A 159 -7.66 7.82 -17.37
CA GLY A 159 -8.53 7.39 -18.46
C GLY A 159 -7.83 7.28 -19.82
N GLY A 160 -6.50 7.33 -19.86
CA GLY A 160 -5.69 7.13 -21.06
C GLY A 160 -5.52 5.65 -21.47
N PRO A 161 -4.75 5.39 -22.53
CA PRO A 161 -4.48 4.04 -23.00
C PRO A 161 -3.60 3.25 -22.04
N SER A 162 -3.62 1.92 -22.20
CA SER A 162 -2.74 1.01 -21.50
C SER A 162 -1.28 1.15 -21.98
N GLY A 163 -0.36 1.17 -21.02
CA GLY A 163 1.08 1.21 -21.26
C GLY A 163 1.87 0.25 -20.38
N ASP A 164 3.19 0.27 -20.49
CA ASP A 164 4.09 -0.51 -19.65
C ASP A 164 4.02 -0.03 -18.20
N HIS A 165 3.84 -0.95 -17.24
CA HIS A 165 3.77 -0.64 -15.82
C HIS A 165 5.02 0.12 -15.30
N ARG A 166 6.18 -0.02 -15.95
CA ARG A 166 7.41 0.69 -15.59
C ARG A 166 7.32 2.21 -15.72
N GLN A 167 6.32 2.74 -16.44
CA GLN A 167 6.05 4.18 -16.47
C GLN A 167 5.77 4.74 -15.06
N HIS A 168 5.18 3.92 -14.16
CA HIS A 168 5.02 4.28 -12.76
C HIS A 168 6.36 4.44 -12.04
N PHE A 169 7.37 3.61 -12.34
CA PHE A 169 8.71 3.76 -11.75
C PHE A 169 9.40 5.05 -12.20
N THR A 170 9.24 5.43 -13.46
CA THR A 170 9.78 6.72 -13.98
C THR A 170 9.18 7.90 -13.20
N ARG A 171 7.85 7.89 -12.97
CA ARG A 171 7.19 8.92 -12.16
C ARG A 171 7.64 8.87 -10.70
N ALA A 172 7.70 7.70 -10.10
CA ALA A 172 8.15 7.53 -8.72
C ALA A 172 9.57 8.04 -8.49
N GLU A 173 10.51 7.72 -9.38
CA GLU A 173 11.90 8.20 -9.27
C GLU A 173 11.98 9.73 -9.34
N ALA A 174 11.22 10.36 -10.24
CA ALA A 174 11.15 11.81 -10.35
C ALA A 174 10.60 12.44 -9.06
N GLN A 175 9.53 11.88 -8.50
CA GLN A 175 8.88 12.36 -7.28
C GLN A 175 9.78 12.20 -6.05
N PHE A 176 10.45 11.06 -5.89
CA PHE A 176 11.44 10.89 -4.81
C PHE A 176 12.64 11.81 -4.98
N THR A 177 13.09 12.06 -6.21
CA THR A 177 14.19 13.00 -6.49
C THR A 177 13.81 14.43 -6.10
N GLU A 178 12.59 14.85 -6.42
CA GLU A 178 12.07 16.16 -6.00
C GLU A 178 11.91 16.25 -4.47
N ALA A 179 11.41 15.19 -3.83
CA ALA A 179 11.33 15.13 -2.37
C ALA A 179 12.70 15.29 -1.71
N ILE A 180 13.74 14.62 -2.24
CA ILE A 180 15.13 14.73 -1.75
C ILE A 180 15.63 16.16 -1.93
N ARG A 181 15.41 16.78 -3.09
CA ARG A 181 15.82 18.16 -3.38
C ARG A 181 15.23 19.15 -2.37
N ILE A 182 13.92 19.05 -2.12
CA ILE A 182 13.23 19.94 -1.17
C ILE A 182 13.71 19.64 0.25
N ALA A 183 13.75 18.35 0.65
CA ALA A 183 14.11 17.96 2.00
C ALA A 183 15.54 18.38 2.37
N ALA A 184 16.47 18.38 1.42
CA ALA A 184 17.87 18.79 1.66
C ALA A 184 18.01 20.23 2.21
N GLY A 185 17.08 21.12 1.85
CA GLY A 185 17.05 22.50 2.33
C GLY A 185 16.33 22.70 3.67
N LEU A 186 15.74 21.66 4.28
CA LEU A 186 14.97 21.78 5.51
C LEU A 186 15.84 21.68 6.76
N PRO A 187 15.36 22.19 7.92
CA PRO A 187 16.02 21.98 9.21
C PRO A 187 16.23 20.50 9.52
N VAL A 188 17.34 20.13 10.18
CA VAL A 188 17.78 18.76 10.48
C VAL A 188 16.66 17.90 11.10
N THR A 189 15.87 18.48 12.00
CA THR A 189 14.77 17.77 12.70
C THR A 189 13.69 17.24 11.78
N LEU A 190 13.48 17.85 10.61
CA LEU A 190 12.52 17.43 9.59
C LEU A 190 13.21 16.71 8.42
N ARG A 191 14.37 17.20 8.04
CA ARG A 191 15.15 16.77 6.87
C ARG A 191 15.47 15.29 6.88
N ASP A 192 16.07 14.79 7.95
CA ASP A 192 16.69 13.47 7.98
C ASP A 192 15.66 12.34 7.80
N SER A 193 14.48 12.47 8.41
CA SER A 193 13.41 11.47 8.23
C SER A 193 12.88 11.48 6.78
N LEU A 194 12.67 12.67 6.21
CA LEU A 194 12.18 12.82 4.82
C LEU A 194 13.20 12.32 3.80
N LEU A 195 14.49 12.59 4.02
CA LEU A 195 15.54 12.05 3.16
C LEU A 195 15.60 10.53 3.20
N ARG A 196 15.53 9.92 4.39
CA ARG A 196 15.61 8.46 4.55
C ARG A 196 14.48 7.74 3.80
N VAL A 197 13.23 8.19 3.94
CA VAL A 197 12.12 7.56 3.21
C VAL A 197 12.22 7.78 1.70
N ALA A 198 12.61 8.97 1.25
CA ALA A 198 12.73 9.27 -0.18
C ALA A 198 13.88 8.48 -0.83
N HIS A 199 15.05 8.38 -0.18
CA HIS A 199 16.15 7.54 -0.64
C HIS A 199 15.75 6.06 -0.65
N GLY A 200 15.13 5.53 0.41
CA GLY A 200 14.70 4.12 0.44
C GLY A 200 13.66 3.78 -0.61
N GLY A 201 12.69 4.68 -0.84
CA GLY A 201 11.71 4.54 -1.93
C GLY A 201 12.37 4.54 -3.30
N ARG A 202 13.30 5.50 -3.55
CA ARG A 202 14.02 5.60 -4.83
C ARG A 202 14.97 4.43 -5.05
N ALA A 203 15.62 3.93 -4.00
CA ALA A 203 16.47 2.73 -4.08
C ALA A 203 15.69 1.51 -4.61
N SER A 204 14.49 1.28 -4.10
CA SER A 204 13.61 0.20 -4.56
C SER A 204 13.23 0.36 -6.02
N VAL A 205 12.85 1.56 -6.45
CA VAL A 205 12.48 1.88 -7.83
C VAL A 205 13.65 1.67 -8.78
N ARG A 206 14.85 2.14 -8.42
CA ARG A 206 16.08 1.98 -9.20
C ARG A 206 16.49 0.51 -9.35
N ALA A 207 16.30 -0.30 -8.32
CA ALA A 207 16.53 -1.74 -8.40
C ALA A 207 15.60 -2.40 -9.44
N TRP A 208 14.33 -1.99 -9.51
CA TRP A 208 13.40 -2.44 -10.55
C TRP A 208 13.82 -2.05 -11.96
N GLN A 209 14.35 -0.84 -12.12
CA GLN A 209 14.85 -0.34 -13.40
C GLN A 209 16.20 -0.94 -13.79
N GLY A 210 16.82 -1.78 -12.93
CA GLY A 210 18.15 -2.34 -13.18
C GLY A 210 19.30 -1.40 -12.85
N ASN A 211 19.01 -0.20 -12.35
CA ASN A 211 20.04 0.78 -11.94
C ASN A 211 20.57 0.43 -10.54
N TRP A 212 21.34 -0.65 -10.44
CA TRP A 212 21.86 -1.17 -9.16
C TRP A 212 22.85 -0.22 -8.48
N ALA A 213 23.68 0.49 -9.26
CA ALA A 213 24.60 1.49 -8.69
C ALA A 213 23.83 2.63 -8.00
N GLY A 214 22.80 3.16 -8.63
CA GLY A 214 21.93 4.18 -8.04
C GLY A 214 21.11 3.64 -6.87
N ALA A 215 20.65 2.38 -6.92
CA ALA A 215 19.94 1.73 -5.83
C ALA A 215 20.83 1.58 -4.58
N VAL A 216 22.08 1.13 -4.73
CA VAL A 216 23.05 1.01 -3.64
C VAL A 216 23.38 2.38 -3.04
N ALA A 217 23.62 3.40 -3.86
CA ALA A 217 23.93 4.75 -3.40
C ALA A 217 22.81 5.33 -2.51
N ASP A 218 21.54 5.12 -2.89
CA ASP A 218 20.39 5.54 -2.08
C ASP A 218 20.21 4.66 -0.83
N ALA A 219 20.31 3.34 -0.98
CA ALA A 219 20.09 2.39 0.12
C ALA A 219 21.08 2.58 1.28
N GLN A 220 22.31 3.02 1.00
CA GLN A 220 23.34 3.28 2.02
C GLN A 220 22.97 4.43 2.98
N LEU A 221 22.10 5.34 2.55
CA LEU A 221 21.67 6.51 3.31
C LEU A 221 20.52 6.21 4.30
N VAL A 222 20.03 4.97 4.29
CA VAL A 222 18.92 4.55 5.17
C VAL A 222 19.46 3.64 6.28
N PRO A 223 19.48 4.10 7.55
CA PRO A 223 19.97 3.31 8.68
C PRO A 223 19.16 2.01 8.86
N VAL A 224 19.81 0.94 9.36
CA VAL A 224 19.19 -0.38 9.55
C VAL A 224 17.91 -0.36 10.37
N GLY A 225 17.85 0.46 11.41
CA GLY A 225 16.68 0.60 12.29
C GLY A 225 15.60 1.56 11.77
N TYR A 226 15.77 2.18 10.59
CA TYR A 226 14.76 3.08 10.04
C TYR A 226 13.55 2.32 9.50
N VAL A 227 12.35 2.80 9.84
CA VAL A 227 11.08 2.29 9.31
C VAL A 227 10.18 3.48 9.01
N PHE A 228 9.60 3.51 7.82
CA PHE A 228 8.49 4.38 7.45
C PHE A 228 7.26 3.52 7.15
N VAL A 229 6.10 3.89 7.69
CA VAL A 229 4.91 3.05 7.72
C VAL A 229 3.70 3.67 7.02
N ALA A 230 2.78 2.83 6.58
CA ALA A 230 1.38 3.15 6.39
C ALA A 230 0.72 3.11 7.77
N PRO A 231 0.27 4.26 8.32
CA PRO A 231 -0.34 4.30 9.64
C PRO A 231 -1.78 3.75 9.61
N PHE A 232 -2.12 3.04 10.69
CA PHE A 232 -3.47 2.57 10.98
C PHE A 232 -3.90 2.96 12.38
N SER A 233 -5.20 2.98 12.65
CA SER A 233 -5.74 3.28 13.98
C SER A 233 -7.04 2.52 14.26
N THR A 234 -7.47 2.52 15.51
CA THR A 234 -8.76 1.98 15.94
C THR A 234 -9.83 3.05 16.14
N ASN A 235 -9.58 4.28 15.71
CA ASN A 235 -10.51 5.41 15.88
C ASN A 235 -11.78 5.23 15.01
N SER A 236 -11.62 4.65 13.84
CA SER A 236 -12.73 4.30 12.95
C SER A 236 -12.43 3.04 12.17
N VAL A 237 -13.48 2.35 11.70
CA VAL A 237 -13.36 1.14 10.87
C VAL A 237 -12.57 1.43 9.58
N ALA A 238 -12.73 2.63 9.03
CA ALA A 238 -12.00 3.04 7.82
C ALA A 238 -10.48 3.19 8.02
N GLU A 239 -10.01 3.25 9.26
CA GLU A 239 -8.60 3.37 9.62
C GLU A 239 -8.00 2.06 10.12
N ASN A 240 -8.79 0.99 10.20
CA ASN A 240 -8.32 -0.31 10.66
C ASN A 240 -7.38 -0.95 9.64
N ASN A 241 -6.47 -1.78 10.14
CA ASN A 241 -5.69 -2.73 9.35
C ASN A 241 -6.55 -3.97 9.08
N ASP A 242 -7.12 -4.05 7.89
CA ASP A 242 -8.03 -5.13 7.50
C ASP A 242 -7.31 -6.49 7.38
N LEU A 243 -5.99 -6.52 7.11
CA LEU A 243 -5.23 -7.76 7.15
C LEU A 243 -5.29 -8.40 8.57
N VAL A 244 -5.25 -7.59 9.63
CA VAL A 244 -5.44 -8.08 11.00
C VAL A 244 -6.84 -8.63 11.19
N PHE A 245 -7.85 -7.91 10.72
CA PHE A 245 -9.25 -8.34 10.82
C PHE A 245 -9.45 -9.69 10.13
N GLU A 246 -8.97 -9.86 8.90
CA GLU A 246 -9.12 -11.07 8.12
C GLU A 246 -8.29 -12.26 8.66
N THR A 247 -7.11 -11.98 9.25
CA THR A 247 -6.21 -13.02 9.78
C THR A 247 -6.41 -13.35 11.25
N THR A 248 -7.26 -12.63 11.97
CA THR A 248 -7.50 -12.86 13.40
C THR A 248 -8.98 -12.99 13.73
N THR A 249 -9.80 -11.99 13.41
CA THR A 249 -11.22 -11.96 13.76
C THR A 249 -12.05 -12.89 12.87
N ARG A 250 -11.82 -12.82 11.55
CA ARG A 250 -12.57 -13.63 10.58
C ARG A 250 -11.93 -14.98 10.28
N SER A 251 -10.63 -15.14 10.50
CA SER A 251 -9.91 -16.39 10.18
C SER A 251 -10.03 -16.79 8.71
N GLU A 252 -10.06 -15.81 7.79
CA GLU A 252 -10.14 -16.03 6.33
C GLU A 252 -8.80 -16.47 5.74
N PHE A 253 -7.68 -16.00 6.34
CA PHE A 253 -6.34 -16.30 5.86
C PHE A 253 -5.50 -16.93 6.97
N THR A 254 -4.73 -17.96 6.62
CA THR A 254 -3.94 -18.77 7.54
C THR A 254 -2.48 -18.89 7.10
N VAL A 255 -1.56 -19.04 8.04
CA VAL A 255 -0.17 -19.42 7.77
C VAL A 255 -0.05 -20.94 7.47
N PHE A 256 -1.01 -21.75 7.91
CA PHE A 256 -1.05 -23.19 7.64
C PHE A 256 -1.04 -23.47 6.14
N GLY A 257 -0.27 -24.47 5.71
CA GLY A 257 -0.15 -24.83 4.29
C GLY A 257 0.82 -23.96 3.49
N THR A 258 1.39 -22.91 4.08
CA THR A 258 2.47 -22.13 3.46
C THR A 258 3.84 -22.66 3.88
N ARG A 259 4.90 -22.24 3.14
CA ARG A 259 6.29 -22.53 3.54
C ARG A 259 6.64 -22.00 4.94
N TRP A 260 5.94 -21.00 5.41
CA TRP A 260 6.19 -20.33 6.67
C TRP A 260 5.69 -21.11 7.89
N ALA A 261 4.75 -22.02 7.72
CA ALA A 261 4.22 -22.86 8.82
C ALA A 261 5.28 -23.73 9.51
N GLY A 262 6.39 -24.04 8.81
CA GLY A 262 7.53 -24.81 9.35
C GLY A 262 8.70 -23.95 9.83
N VAL A 263 8.62 -22.61 9.69
CA VAL A 263 9.75 -21.71 9.98
C VAL A 263 9.59 -21.09 11.36
N ARG A 264 10.68 -21.10 12.15
CA ARG A 264 10.81 -20.37 13.42
C ARG A 264 11.78 -19.21 13.21
N ASP A 265 11.21 -18.06 12.90
CA ASP A 265 11.93 -16.82 12.58
C ASP A 265 11.21 -15.64 13.26
N PRO A 266 11.90 -14.76 14.01
CA PRO A 266 11.27 -13.63 14.69
C PRO A 266 10.61 -12.63 13.74
N ARG A 267 10.98 -12.65 12.46
CA ARG A 267 10.37 -11.81 11.41
C ARG A 267 9.05 -12.37 10.87
N VAL A 268 8.79 -13.67 11.13
CA VAL A 268 7.62 -14.42 10.66
C VAL A 268 6.90 -15.03 11.88
N PRO A 269 6.41 -14.20 12.81
CA PRO A 269 5.76 -14.70 14.01
C PRO A 269 4.35 -15.21 13.70
N TRP A 270 4.05 -16.44 14.13
CA TRP A 270 2.74 -17.05 14.05
C TRP A 270 2.50 -18.01 15.21
N ASP A 271 1.23 -18.30 15.49
CA ASP A 271 0.83 -19.28 16.50
C ASP A 271 -0.30 -20.22 16.00
N THR A 272 -0.46 -21.34 16.68
CA THR A 272 -1.60 -22.24 16.50
C THR A 272 -2.77 -21.76 17.36
N VAL A 273 -3.96 -21.72 16.79
CA VAL A 273 -5.19 -21.44 17.55
C VAL A 273 -5.87 -22.76 17.91
N ARG A 274 -6.35 -22.87 19.16
CA ARG A 274 -7.06 -24.05 19.64
C ARG A 274 -8.46 -23.70 20.10
N THR A 275 -9.39 -24.62 19.88
CA THR A 275 -10.75 -24.57 20.41
C THR A 275 -10.74 -24.82 21.92
N THR A 276 -11.87 -24.60 22.57
CA THR A 276 -12.09 -24.93 24.03
C THR A 276 -11.88 -26.41 24.32
N SER A 277 -12.10 -27.30 23.36
CA SER A 277 -11.83 -28.75 23.49
C SER A 277 -10.35 -29.11 23.30
N GLY A 278 -9.47 -28.15 23.01
CA GLY A 278 -8.05 -28.39 22.77
C GLY A 278 -7.68 -28.79 21.33
N ALA A 279 -8.66 -29.01 20.45
CA ALA A 279 -8.40 -29.29 19.03
C ALA A 279 -7.85 -28.05 18.31
N LEU A 280 -7.12 -28.24 17.21
CA LEU A 280 -6.73 -27.12 16.35
C LEU A 280 -7.99 -26.44 15.78
N ALA A 281 -8.01 -25.12 15.83
CA ALA A 281 -9.07 -24.34 15.20
C ALA A 281 -8.98 -24.45 13.67
N VAL A 282 -10.11 -24.25 13.02
CA VAL A 282 -10.22 -24.17 11.56
C VAL A 282 -10.57 -22.74 11.14
N GLY A 283 -10.27 -22.39 9.91
CA GLY A 283 -10.67 -21.12 9.32
C GLY A 283 -12.17 -21.01 9.09
N GLN A 284 -12.58 -19.90 8.48
CA GLN A 284 -13.98 -19.60 8.21
C GLN A 284 -14.64 -20.60 7.22
N ASP A 285 -13.86 -21.33 6.43
CA ASP A 285 -14.33 -22.43 5.59
C ASP A 285 -14.73 -23.69 6.35
N GLY A 286 -14.54 -23.73 7.68
CA GLY A 286 -14.89 -24.83 8.58
C GLY A 286 -14.01 -26.09 8.46
N ARG A 287 -12.91 -26.05 7.69
CA ARG A 287 -12.10 -27.25 7.39
C ARG A 287 -10.58 -27.01 7.39
N THR A 288 -10.11 -25.87 6.87
CA THR A 288 -8.68 -25.59 6.78
C THR A 288 -8.14 -25.24 8.15
N THR A 289 -7.08 -25.91 8.59
CA THR A 289 -6.41 -25.60 9.88
C THR A 289 -5.97 -24.14 9.92
N PHE A 290 -6.22 -23.50 11.06
CA PHE A 290 -5.96 -22.08 11.24
C PHE A 290 -4.72 -21.83 12.09
N PHE A 291 -3.66 -21.30 11.48
CA PHE A 291 -2.47 -20.75 12.12
C PHE A 291 -2.49 -19.23 11.94
N ARG A 292 -2.52 -18.52 13.05
CA ARG A 292 -2.70 -17.07 13.07
C ARG A 292 -1.36 -16.35 12.93
N GLN A 293 -1.26 -15.37 12.03
CA GLN A 293 -0.13 -14.46 12.00
C GLN A 293 -0.08 -13.62 13.31
N ARG A 294 1.11 -13.28 13.76
CA ARG A 294 1.38 -12.50 14.98
C ARG A 294 2.27 -11.29 14.73
N LYS A 295 2.52 -10.95 13.47
CA LYS A 295 3.26 -9.75 13.10
C LYS A 295 2.48 -8.49 13.41
N TYR A 296 1.22 -8.46 13.03
CA TYR A 296 0.27 -7.39 13.33
C TYR A 296 -0.70 -7.89 14.39
N GLN A 297 -0.73 -7.20 15.55
CA GLN A 297 -1.41 -7.75 16.74
C GLN A 297 -2.79 -7.12 17.00
N ASN A 298 -3.04 -5.95 16.43
CA ASN A 298 -4.33 -5.24 16.57
C ASN A 298 -4.63 -4.42 15.34
N LEU A 299 -5.88 -3.96 15.22
CA LEU A 299 -6.39 -3.21 14.06
C LEU A 299 -5.68 -1.86 13.83
N GLY A 300 -4.93 -1.35 14.80
CA GLY A 300 -4.08 -0.16 14.65
C GLY A 300 -2.60 -0.48 14.35
N SER A 301 -2.27 -1.72 14.00
CA SER A 301 -0.88 -2.09 13.68
C SER A 301 -0.47 -1.56 12.30
N ASP A 302 0.60 -0.79 12.26
CA ASP A 302 1.11 -0.15 11.03
C ASP A 302 1.80 -1.15 10.09
N ILE A 303 1.71 -0.92 8.77
CA ILE A 303 2.38 -1.72 7.75
C ILE A 303 3.64 -0.98 7.25
N PRO A 304 4.85 -1.58 7.32
CA PRO A 304 6.07 -0.96 6.80
C PRO A 304 6.04 -0.74 5.28
N MET A 305 6.42 0.46 4.83
CA MET A 305 6.56 0.81 3.41
C MET A 305 8.02 0.94 2.97
N VAL A 306 8.89 1.43 3.86
CA VAL A 306 10.34 1.56 3.64
C VAL A 306 11.07 1.18 4.91
N LYS A 307 12.07 0.27 4.81
CA LYS A 307 12.86 -0.19 5.95
C LYS A 307 14.34 -0.22 5.67
N GLY A 308 15.17 0.10 6.67
CA GLY A 308 16.61 -0.03 6.58
C GLY A 308 17.08 -1.47 6.40
N THR A 309 16.41 -2.45 6.99
CA THR A 309 16.69 -3.88 6.77
C THR A 309 16.45 -4.33 5.34
N GLU A 310 15.41 -3.80 4.66
CA GLU A 310 15.20 -4.01 3.22
C GLU A 310 16.36 -3.41 2.41
N MET A 311 16.83 -2.22 2.77
CA MET A 311 17.91 -1.55 2.07
C MET A 311 19.23 -2.32 2.18
N LEU A 312 19.51 -2.93 3.32
CA LEU A 312 20.66 -3.86 3.45
C LEU A 312 20.52 -5.07 2.50
N LEU A 313 19.33 -5.64 2.39
CA LEU A 313 19.09 -6.78 1.49
C LEU A 313 19.09 -6.39 0.01
N LEU A 314 18.71 -5.16 -0.37
CA LEU A 314 18.91 -4.64 -1.73
C LEU A 314 20.41 -4.51 -2.05
N ARG A 315 21.21 -4.02 -1.11
CA ARG A 315 22.67 -3.97 -1.27
C ARG A 315 23.29 -5.36 -1.35
N ALA A 316 22.78 -6.31 -0.58
CA ALA A 316 23.22 -7.71 -0.67
C ALA A 316 22.89 -8.31 -2.05
N GLU A 317 21.74 -7.99 -2.61
CA GLU A 317 21.38 -8.41 -3.96
C GLU A 317 22.33 -7.80 -5.01
N ALA A 318 22.63 -6.49 -4.91
CA ALA A 318 23.59 -5.85 -5.79
C ALA A 318 24.99 -6.48 -5.71
N ALA A 319 25.44 -6.84 -4.51
CA ALA A 319 26.70 -7.56 -4.30
C ALA A 319 26.69 -8.94 -5.01
N LEU A 320 25.60 -9.72 -4.89
CA LEU A 320 25.49 -11.00 -5.60
C LEU A 320 25.46 -10.82 -7.12
N ARG A 321 24.85 -9.76 -7.64
CA ARG A 321 24.85 -9.44 -9.07
C ARG A 321 26.24 -9.11 -9.62
N SER A 322 27.13 -8.62 -8.78
CA SER A 322 28.55 -8.43 -9.08
C SER A 322 29.44 -9.61 -8.65
N ASN A 323 28.83 -10.74 -8.28
CA ASN A 323 29.50 -11.96 -7.80
C ASN A 323 30.30 -11.78 -6.50
N ASP A 324 30.01 -10.74 -5.70
CA ASP A 324 30.56 -10.54 -4.36
C ASP A 324 29.70 -11.28 -3.33
N VAL A 325 29.95 -12.60 -3.21
CA VAL A 325 29.23 -13.49 -2.28
C VAL A 325 29.54 -13.13 -0.83
N ALA A 326 30.79 -12.80 -0.53
CA ALA A 326 31.23 -12.47 0.84
C ALA A 326 30.57 -11.15 1.31
N GLY A 327 30.58 -10.11 0.49
CA GLY A 327 29.91 -8.84 0.78
C GLY A 327 28.40 -8.99 0.94
N ALA A 328 27.75 -9.79 0.10
CA ALA A 328 26.34 -10.10 0.23
C ALA A 328 26.02 -10.79 1.56
N LEU A 329 26.79 -11.83 1.93
CA LEU A 329 26.59 -12.56 3.18
C LEU A 329 26.82 -11.68 4.41
N ALA A 330 27.80 -10.78 4.37
CA ALA A 330 28.02 -9.80 5.44
C ALA A 330 26.80 -8.89 5.66
N LEU A 331 26.17 -8.40 4.60
CA LEU A 331 24.96 -7.57 4.66
C LEU A 331 23.74 -8.36 5.15
N VAL A 332 23.56 -9.58 4.69
CA VAL A 332 22.51 -10.50 5.20
C VAL A 332 22.69 -10.74 6.70
N ASN A 333 23.91 -10.99 7.14
CA ASN A 333 24.20 -11.22 8.56
C ASN A 333 23.97 -9.98 9.43
N GLN A 334 24.11 -8.76 8.90
CA GLN A 334 23.69 -7.53 9.61
C GLN A 334 22.17 -7.50 9.83
N VAL A 335 21.36 -7.91 8.85
CA VAL A 335 19.90 -8.01 9.00
C VAL A 335 19.54 -9.08 10.04
N ARG A 336 20.20 -10.24 10.01
CA ARG A 336 19.98 -11.31 10.99
C ARG A 336 20.33 -10.87 12.41
N ALA A 337 21.46 -10.18 12.58
CA ALA A 337 21.87 -9.62 13.87
C ALA A 337 20.87 -8.57 14.40
N PHE A 338 20.31 -7.74 13.53
CA PHE A 338 19.29 -6.75 13.89
C PHE A 338 18.00 -7.40 14.42
N HIS A 339 17.59 -8.54 13.83
CA HIS A 339 16.36 -9.25 14.22
C HIS A 339 16.60 -10.36 15.26
N HIS A 340 17.84 -10.60 15.65
CA HIS A 340 18.16 -11.64 16.62
C HIS A 340 17.52 -11.34 17.99
N THR A 341 16.87 -12.34 18.57
CA THR A 341 16.34 -12.28 19.93
C THR A 341 16.74 -13.53 20.71
N ALA A 342 16.79 -13.44 22.03
CA ALA A 342 17.10 -14.60 22.88
C ALA A 342 16.08 -15.73 22.74
N GLY A 343 14.78 -15.36 22.57
CA GLY A 343 13.68 -16.33 22.44
C GLY A 343 13.58 -16.98 21.05
N THR A 344 14.07 -16.29 20.02
CA THR A 344 14.09 -16.80 18.63
C THR A 344 15.39 -16.36 17.98
N PRO A 345 16.47 -17.11 18.18
CA PRO A 345 17.80 -16.72 17.70
C PRO A 345 17.91 -16.81 16.17
N LEU A 346 18.57 -15.80 15.59
CA LEU A 346 18.99 -15.79 14.19
C LEU A 346 20.52 -15.78 14.14
N PRO A 347 21.19 -16.93 14.23
CA PRO A 347 22.63 -16.97 14.16
C PRO A 347 23.15 -16.53 12.79
N PRO A 348 24.36 -16.01 12.69
CA PRO A 348 24.94 -15.65 11.41
C PRO A 348 25.07 -16.89 10.50
N LEU A 349 24.84 -16.68 9.22
CA LEU A 349 25.01 -17.70 8.19
C LEU A 349 26.51 -17.81 7.85
N THR A 350 26.98 -19.04 7.73
CA THR A 350 28.38 -19.37 7.41
C THR A 350 28.43 -20.50 6.37
N GLY A 351 29.61 -20.74 5.78
CA GLY A 351 29.81 -21.84 4.82
C GLY A 351 29.20 -21.61 3.43
N ILE A 352 28.75 -20.40 3.12
CA ILE A 352 28.22 -20.00 1.82
C ILE A 352 29.32 -19.29 1.04
N SER A 353 29.78 -19.88 -0.05
CA SER A 353 30.91 -19.39 -0.83
C SER A 353 30.62 -19.21 -2.34
N THR A 354 29.48 -19.68 -2.82
CA THR A 354 29.11 -19.61 -4.23
C THR A 354 27.80 -18.85 -4.44
N ALA A 355 27.65 -18.21 -5.60
CA ALA A 355 26.40 -17.55 -5.98
C ALA A 355 25.20 -18.52 -5.96
N THR A 356 25.39 -19.78 -6.39
CA THR A 356 24.35 -20.82 -6.37
C THR A 356 23.83 -21.09 -4.95
N GLN A 357 24.68 -21.03 -3.96
CA GLN A 357 24.28 -21.16 -2.55
C GLN A 357 23.66 -19.87 -2.00
N ALA A 358 24.20 -18.71 -2.37
CA ALA A 358 23.84 -17.42 -1.77
C ALA A 358 22.51 -16.87 -2.26
N TRP A 359 22.13 -17.07 -3.54
CA TRP A 359 20.88 -16.55 -4.07
C TRP A 359 19.62 -17.10 -3.40
N PRO A 360 19.46 -18.44 -3.21
CA PRO A 360 18.31 -18.97 -2.47
C PRO A 360 18.24 -18.43 -1.02
N VAL A 361 19.40 -18.24 -0.41
CA VAL A 361 19.50 -17.65 0.95
C VAL A 361 18.99 -16.20 0.94
N LEU A 362 19.47 -15.36 0.03
CA LEU A 362 19.00 -13.97 -0.10
C LEU A 362 17.49 -13.92 -0.33
N GLN A 363 16.96 -14.77 -1.21
CA GLN A 363 15.52 -14.84 -1.51
C GLN A 363 14.71 -15.22 -0.25
N ALA A 364 15.20 -16.17 0.55
CA ALA A 364 14.57 -16.55 1.81
C ALA A 364 14.63 -15.42 2.85
N GLU A 365 15.78 -14.76 3.00
CA GLU A 365 15.99 -13.66 3.93
C GLU A 365 15.12 -12.43 3.58
N ARG A 366 15.00 -12.10 2.27
CA ARG A 366 14.08 -11.05 1.82
C ARG A 366 12.63 -11.43 2.09
N GLY A 367 12.22 -12.67 1.79
CA GLY A 367 10.87 -13.15 2.05
C GLY A 367 10.49 -13.08 3.54
N ALA A 368 11.39 -13.46 4.45
CA ALA A 368 11.17 -13.35 5.90
C ALA A 368 11.12 -11.89 6.37
N THR A 369 12.07 -11.06 5.90
CA THR A 369 12.16 -9.66 6.32
C THR A 369 10.94 -8.83 5.85
N LEU A 370 10.40 -9.13 4.67
CA LEU A 370 9.30 -8.41 4.03
C LEU A 370 7.95 -9.13 4.17
N TRP A 371 7.87 -10.18 4.98
CA TRP A 371 6.67 -10.98 5.17
C TRP A 371 5.47 -10.12 5.55
N LEU A 372 4.36 -10.25 4.82
CA LEU A 372 3.10 -9.49 4.98
C LEU A 372 3.24 -7.96 4.86
N GLU A 373 4.13 -7.47 3.99
CA GLU A 373 4.34 -6.04 3.77
C GLU A 373 4.04 -5.60 2.32
N ALA A 374 3.28 -6.40 1.56
CA ALA A 374 2.99 -6.20 0.12
C ALA A 374 4.25 -6.13 -0.77
N ARG A 375 5.39 -6.68 -0.33
CA ARG A 375 6.70 -6.52 -1.01
C ARG A 375 7.22 -7.79 -1.66
N VAL A 376 6.80 -8.97 -1.18
CA VAL A 376 7.36 -10.26 -1.63
C VAL A 376 7.02 -10.55 -3.09
N LEU A 377 5.81 -10.21 -3.55
CA LEU A 377 5.42 -10.39 -4.95
C LEU A 377 6.33 -9.60 -5.91
N TRP A 378 6.74 -8.38 -5.53
CA TRP A 378 7.68 -7.58 -6.29
C TRP A 378 9.02 -8.32 -6.52
N ASP A 379 9.59 -8.90 -5.49
CA ASP A 379 10.83 -9.68 -5.60
C ASP A 379 10.65 -10.91 -6.50
N LEU A 380 9.56 -11.65 -6.30
CA LEU A 380 9.24 -12.84 -7.09
C LEU A 380 9.07 -12.50 -8.58
N ARG A 381 8.43 -11.36 -8.91
CA ARG A 381 8.30 -10.90 -10.31
C ARG A 381 9.66 -10.60 -10.95
N ARG A 382 10.54 -9.92 -10.24
CA ARG A 382 11.89 -9.60 -10.74
C ARG A 382 12.67 -10.89 -10.99
N TRP A 383 12.74 -11.76 -9.99
CA TRP A 383 13.51 -13.00 -10.06
C TRP A 383 12.92 -14.03 -11.02
N ASN A 384 11.63 -13.99 -11.29
CA ASN A 384 11.02 -14.86 -12.32
C ASN A 384 11.49 -14.51 -13.74
N ASN A 385 12.01 -13.30 -13.95
CA ASN A 385 12.58 -12.87 -15.23
C ASN A 385 14.10 -13.08 -15.31
N GLU A 386 14.73 -13.57 -14.23
CA GLU A 386 16.17 -13.82 -14.17
C GLU A 386 16.51 -15.23 -14.68
N THR A 387 17.79 -15.45 -14.94
CA THR A 387 18.38 -16.73 -15.30
C THR A 387 19.46 -17.14 -14.30
N GLY A 388 19.89 -18.41 -14.35
CA GLY A 388 20.94 -18.92 -13.46
C GLY A 388 20.55 -18.89 -11.97
N PRO A 389 21.49 -18.65 -11.06
CA PRO A 389 21.26 -18.73 -9.61
C PRO A 389 20.23 -17.73 -9.08
N ALA A 390 20.03 -16.59 -9.76
CA ALA A 390 19.09 -15.55 -9.38
C ALA A 390 17.63 -15.92 -9.70
N ALA A 391 17.39 -16.87 -10.59
CA ALA A 391 16.06 -17.26 -11.06
C ALA A 391 15.20 -17.80 -9.92
N ASN A 392 13.91 -17.41 -9.93
CA ASN A 392 12.89 -17.98 -9.06
C ASN A 392 11.67 -18.38 -9.88
N THR A 393 11.30 -19.64 -9.81
CA THR A 393 10.25 -20.23 -10.65
C THR A 393 8.86 -20.23 -10.01
N PHE A 394 8.71 -19.66 -8.83
CA PHE A 394 7.43 -19.69 -8.10
C PHE A 394 6.26 -19.12 -8.92
N LEU A 395 6.48 -18.09 -9.72
CA LEU A 395 5.46 -17.47 -10.55
C LEU A 395 5.34 -18.10 -11.95
N THR A 396 6.05 -19.20 -12.24
CA THR A 396 5.92 -19.90 -13.54
C THR A 396 4.54 -20.54 -13.66
N GLY A 397 3.80 -20.19 -14.72
CA GLY A 397 2.42 -20.67 -14.93
C GLY A 397 1.37 -20.02 -14.03
N ARG A 398 1.71 -18.92 -13.37
CA ARG A 398 0.83 -18.12 -12.50
C ARG A 398 0.71 -16.69 -13.02
N ASP A 399 -0.40 -16.02 -12.74
CA ASP A 399 -0.51 -14.58 -12.91
C ASP A 399 0.47 -13.88 -11.97
N LYS A 400 1.22 -12.92 -12.52
CA LYS A 400 2.36 -12.31 -11.83
C LYS A 400 2.05 -10.92 -11.28
N CYS A 401 0.89 -10.37 -11.62
CA CYS A 401 0.55 -8.97 -11.36
C CYS A 401 -0.96 -8.78 -11.37
N ILE A 402 -1.42 -7.68 -10.82
CA ILE A 402 -2.81 -7.26 -10.81
C ILE A 402 -3.18 -6.74 -12.22
N PRO A 403 -4.13 -7.35 -12.93
CA PRO A 403 -4.57 -6.90 -14.24
C PRO A 403 -5.34 -5.57 -14.14
N ILE A 404 -5.60 -4.93 -15.28
CA ILE A 404 -6.54 -3.81 -15.37
C ILE A 404 -7.90 -4.32 -14.90
N SER A 405 -8.54 -3.60 -13.97
CA SER A 405 -9.80 -4.03 -13.37
C SER A 405 -10.96 -4.00 -14.38
N LEU A 406 -11.98 -4.80 -14.11
CA LEU A 406 -13.18 -4.82 -14.96
C LEU A 406 -13.85 -3.45 -15.06
N ASN A 407 -13.92 -2.71 -13.93
CA ASN A 407 -14.49 -1.37 -13.92
C ASN A 407 -13.73 -0.42 -14.85
N GLU A 408 -12.39 -0.46 -14.82
CA GLU A 408 -11.56 0.36 -15.71
C GLU A 408 -11.74 -0.04 -17.18
N LEU A 409 -11.75 -1.36 -17.48
CA LEU A 409 -11.99 -1.85 -18.85
C LEU A 409 -13.36 -1.42 -19.40
N GLN A 410 -14.38 -1.33 -18.54
CA GLN A 410 -15.72 -0.95 -18.95
C GLN A 410 -15.92 0.57 -19.07
N SER A 411 -15.29 1.36 -18.20
CA SER A 411 -15.48 2.80 -18.14
C SER A 411 -14.52 3.59 -19.03
N ASN A 412 -13.28 3.10 -19.21
CA ASN A 412 -12.23 3.78 -19.95
C ASN A 412 -12.36 3.51 -21.46
N THR A 413 -12.79 4.52 -22.22
CA THR A 413 -12.96 4.39 -23.67
C THR A 413 -11.66 4.19 -24.44
N ALA A 414 -10.52 4.63 -23.90
CA ALA A 414 -9.21 4.45 -24.52
C ALA A 414 -8.67 2.99 -24.42
N LEU A 415 -9.34 2.13 -23.65
CA LEU A 415 -9.03 0.69 -23.52
C LEU A 415 -9.94 -0.19 -24.38
N ARG A 416 -10.94 0.41 -25.04
CA ARG A 416 -11.84 -0.34 -25.94
C ARG A 416 -11.16 -0.53 -27.30
N PRO A 417 -11.31 -1.70 -27.92
CA PRO A 417 -10.79 -1.97 -29.27
C PRO A 417 -11.45 -1.09 -30.32
#